data_14303144d8b80aa5cef1840516de8a5d
#
_entry.id   14303144d8b80aa5cef1840516de8a5d
#
_cell.length_a   1.000
_cell.length_b   1.000
_cell.length_c   1.000
_cell.angle_alpha   90.00
_cell.angle_beta   90.00
_cell.angle_gamma   90.00
#
_symmetry.space_group_name_H-M   'P 1'
#
loop_
_entity.id
_entity.type
_entity.pdbx_description
1 polymer ?
#
loop_
_entity_poly.entity_id
_entity_poly.type
_entity_poly.pdbx_seq_one_letter_code
_entity_poly.pdbx_strand_id
1 'polypeptide(L)'
;WPGMDKIRDSADILQPEKEETYQFIEKLLSSVKENFSTNRVHLGMDEAVMLGLGNYLKENGYKKGSLIIREHCNRVVDICRKLELKPMIWSDMYITANSTGGYYDLPENTDCSKWEKPKKDLGLVYWDYYHDDTRTYEKMLDIHAQLSDNVIFAGGSWIWNGISPNYSKTYACTKAALSTCKKYNIKEVLCTAWMDNGAETPVDALLPGLVLFAHLDFH
;
A
#
# COMPACT_ATOMS: atom_id res chain seq x y z
N TRP A 1 -15.11 3.72 16.05
CA TRP A 1 -14.21 4.28 17.07
C TRP A 1 -14.91 5.42 17.78
N PRO A 2 -15.28 5.26 19.07
CA PRO A 2 -15.94 6.33 19.81
C PRO A 2 -15.09 7.62 19.81
N GLY A 3 -15.75 8.77 19.56
CA GLY A 3 -15.09 10.08 19.54
C GLY A 3 -14.42 10.48 18.22
N MET A 4 -14.38 9.60 17.20
CA MET A 4 -13.77 9.92 15.91
C MET A 4 -14.76 10.36 14.82
N ASP A 5 -16.03 10.54 15.17
CA ASP A 5 -17.07 10.92 14.19
C ASP A 5 -16.76 12.25 13.46
N LYS A 6 -16.04 13.15 14.13
CA LYS A 6 -15.65 14.45 13.56
C LYS A 6 -14.61 14.37 12.44
N ILE A 7 -13.80 13.30 12.43
CA ILE A 7 -12.69 13.12 11.48
C ILE A 7 -12.91 11.93 10.55
N ARG A 8 -14.12 11.37 10.52
CA ARG A 8 -14.48 10.22 9.69
C ARG A 8 -15.19 10.67 8.42
N ASP A 9 -14.70 10.23 7.27
CA ASP A 9 -15.40 10.38 5.98
C ASP A 9 -16.43 9.26 5.80
N SER A 10 -16.00 8.00 5.90
CA SER A 10 -16.85 6.81 5.86
C SER A 10 -16.56 5.90 7.06
N ALA A 11 -17.00 4.63 7.01
CA ALA A 11 -16.80 3.68 8.10
C ALA A 11 -15.32 3.42 8.44
N ASP A 12 -14.46 3.43 7.45
CA ASP A 12 -13.05 3.03 7.46
C ASP A 12 -12.07 4.10 6.95
N ILE A 13 -12.58 5.26 6.49
CA ILE A 13 -11.78 6.32 5.89
C ILE A 13 -11.84 7.57 6.75
N LEU A 14 -10.66 8.12 7.07
CA LEU A 14 -10.54 9.43 7.70
C LEU A 14 -10.92 10.54 6.71
N GLN A 15 -11.55 11.60 7.21
CA GLN A 15 -11.94 12.73 6.38
C GLN A 15 -10.72 13.60 6.05
N PRO A 16 -10.32 13.69 4.76
CA PRO A 16 -9.25 14.59 4.34
C PRO A 16 -9.64 16.06 4.54
N GLU A 17 -8.63 16.93 4.52
CA GLU A 17 -8.75 18.39 4.62
C GLU A 17 -9.24 18.96 5.95
N LYS A 18 -9.66 18.12 6.91
CA LYS A 18 -9.94 18.57 8.28
C LYS A 18 -8.66 18.68 9.10
N GLU A 19 -8.48 19.79 9.81
CA GLU A 19 -7.31 20.02 10.64
C GLU A 19 -7.21 18.97 11.77
N GLU A 20 -8.33 18.62 12.37
CA GLU A 20 -8.41 17.61 13.43
C GLU A 20 -7.93 16.22 12.98
N THR A 21 -8.14 15.88 11.70
CA THR A 21 -7.61 14.64 11.10
C THR A 21 -6.08 14.63 11.15
N TYR A 22 -5.45 15.73 10.79
CA TYR A 22 -3.99 15.79 10.75
C TYR A 22 -3.36 15.95 12.15
N GLN A 23 -4.04 16.61 13.06
CA GLN A 23 -3.65 16.63 14.48
C GLN A 23 -3.69 15.22 15.08
N PHE A 24 -4.71 14.43 14.74
CA PHE A 24 -4.80 13.03 15.15
C PHE A 24 -3.66 12.19 14.55
N ILE A 25 -3.39 12.33 13.24
CA ILE A 25 -2.31 11.62 12.54
C ILE A 25 -0.94 12.01 13.13
N GLU A 26 -0.69 13.30 13.37
CA GLU A 26 0.56 13.76 13.96
C GLU A 26 0.78 13.18 15.36
N LYS A 27 -0.26 13.15 16.19
CA LYS A 27 -0.21 12.53 17.53
C LYS A 27 0.09 11.02 17.45
N LEU A 28 -0.56 10.32 16.52
CA LEU A 28 -0.33 8.88 16.30
C LEU A 28 1.12 8.62 15.87
N LEU A 29 1.62 9.36 14.88
CA LEU A 29 2.96 9.21 14.36
C LEU A 29 4.04 9.62 15.38
N SER A 30 3.78 10.63 16.21
CA SER A 30 4.66 11.00 17.33
C SER A 30 4.79 9.84 18.32
N SER A 31 3.67 9.20 18.67
CA SER A 31 3.70 8.03 19.54
C SER A 31 4.47 6.85 18.92
N VAL A 32 4.34 6.63 17.62
CA VAL A 32 5.16 5.61 16.92
C VAL A 32 6.64 5.97 17.00
N LYS A 33 7.01 7.23 16.72
CA LYS A 33 8.41 7.70 16.78
C LYS A 33 9.03 7.52 18.16
N GLU A 34 8.26 7.75 19.23
CA GLU A 34 8.72 7.63 20.62
C GLU A 34 8.94 6.18 21.04
N ASN A 35 8.19 5.23 20.48
CA ASN A 35 8.18 3.84 20.94
C ASN A 35 8.99 2.87 20.06
N PHE A 36 9.45 3.30 18.87
CA PHE A 36 10.21 2.46 17.95
C PHE A 36 11.55 3.11 17.57
N SER A 37 12.60 2.33 17.50
CA SER A 37 13.94 2.78 17.10
C SER A 37 14.07 3.04 15.59
N THR A 38 13.19 2.48 14.77
CA THR A 38 13.17 2.72 13.32
C THR A 38 12.57 4.08 13.00
N ASN A 39 13.06 4.70 11.92
CA ASN A 39 12.43 5.87 11.34
C ASN A 39 11.51 5.55 10.14
N ARG A 40 11.34 4.28 9.81
CA ARG A 40 10.46 3.84 8.71
C ARG A 40 9.06 3.57 9.23
N VAL A 41 8.06 4.07 8.52
CA VAL A 41 6.65 3.86 8.88
C VAL A 41 5.82 3.55 7.64
N HIS A 42 5.03 2.49 7.73
CA HIS A 42 4.01 2.19 6.74
C HIS A 42 2.68 2.78 7.20
N LEU A 43 2.08 3.61 6.37
CA LEU A 43 0.90 4.42 6.70
C LEU A 43 -0.42 3.76 6.27
N GLY A 44 -0.37 2.58 5.63
CA GLY A 44 -1.55 1.93 5.06
C GLY A 44 -2.06 2.65 3.82
N MET A 45 -3.27 3.18 3.89
CA MET A 45 -3.98 3.97 2.85
C MET A 45 -4.43 3.16 1.63
N ASP A 46 -4.61 1.86 1.80
CA ASP A 46 -5.10 0.93 0.78
C ASP A 46 -6.63 0.92 0.69
N GLU A 47 -7.12 0.49 -0.45
CA GLU A 47 -8.52 0.12 -0.73
C GLU A 47 -9.58 1.16 -0.28
N ALA A 48 -9.21 2.43 -0.20
CA ALA A 48 -10.11 3.51 0.20
C ALA A 48 -11.12 3.85 -0.93
N VAL A 49 -11.94 2.88 -1.33
CA VAL A 49 -12.85 2.95 -2.47
C VAL A 49 -13.84 4.12 -2.35
N MET A 50 -14.28 4.41 -1.12
CA MET A 50 -15.23 5.49 -0.84
C MET A 50 -14.56 6.84 -0.51
N LEU A 51 -13.27 6.99 -0.82
CA LEU A 51 -12.51 8.22 -0.53
C LEU A 51 -13.22 9.47 -1.10
N GLY A 52 -13.57 10.39 -0.23
CA GLY A 52 -14.23 11.65 -0.58
C GLY A 52 -15.70 11.51 -0.95
N LEU A 53 -16.34 10.34 -0.76
CA LEU A 53 -17.74 10.10 -1.08
C LEU A 53 -18.66 10.01 0.15
N GLY A 54 -18.12 10.19 1.34
CA GLY A 54 -18.86 10.17 2.60
C GLY A 54 -19.21 11.57 3.11
N ASN A 55 -18.74 11.89 4.32
CA ASN A 55 -18.96 13.21 4.93
C ASN A 55 -18.19 14.32 4.18
N TYR A 56 -17.05 13.99 3.57
CA TYR A 56 -16.33 14.91 2.70
C TYR A 56 -17.22 15.46 1.59
N LEU A 57 -17.92 14.58 0.85
CA LEU A 57 -18.83 14.98 -0.22
C LEU A 57 -19.94 15.90 0.26
N LYS A 58 -20.51 15.61 1.44
CA LYS A 58 -21.59 16.43 2.04
C LYS A 58 -21.13 17.83 2.40
N GLU A 59 -19.90 17.95 2.89
CA GLU A 59 -19.36 19.21 3.41
C GLU A 59 -18.68 20.05 2.33
N ASN A 60 -17.99 19.42 1.36
CA ASN A 60 -17.09 20.10 0.41
C ASN A 60 -17.54 19.97 -1.06
N GLY A 61 -18.54 19.13 -1.35
CA GLY A 61 -18.86 18.78 -2.73
C GLY A 61 -17.92 17.75 -3.33
N TYR A 62 -18.15 17.42 -4.60
CA TYR A 62 -17.35 16.41 -5.31
C TYR A 62 -15.95 16.94 -5.66
N LYS A 63 -14.94 16.12 -5.34
CA LYS A 63 -13.55 16.29 -5.78
C LYS A 63 -13.01 14.97 -6.29
N LYS A 64 -12.21 15.00 -7.34
CA LYS A 64 -11.62 13.77 -7.92
C LYS A 64 -10.73 13.06 -6.88
N GLY A 65 -10.92 11.74 -6.71
CA GLY A 65 -10.19 10.94 -5.73
C GLY A 65 -8.66 11.05 -5.84
N SER A 66 -8.12 11.14 -7.08
CA SER A 66 -6.68 11.31 -7.28
C SER A 66 -6.13 12.63 -6.73
N LEU A 67 -6.91 13.70 -6.75
CA LEU A 67 -6.53 14.97 -6.11
C LEU A 67 -6.58 14.84 -4.58
N ILE A 68 -7.63 14.19 -4.06
CA ILE A 68 -7.79 13.99 -2.62
C ILE A 68 -6.63 13.16 -2.05
N ILE A 69 -6.32 12.00 -2.65
CA ILE A 69 -5.24 11.14 -2.15
C ILE A 69 -3.88 11.86 -2.24
N ARG A 70 -3.59 12.57 -3.34
CA ARG A 70 -2.36 13.34 -3.48
C ARG A 70 -2.21 14.39 -2.38
N GLU A 71 -3.25 15.20 -2.16
CA GLU A 71 -3.20 16.29 -1.17
C GLU A 71 -3.12 15.76 0.26
N HIS A 72 -3.88 14.71 0.55
CA HIS A 72 -3.82 14.03 1.84
C HIS A 72 -2.42 13.47 2.10
N CYS A 73 -1.89 12.66 1.16
CA CYS A 73 -0.54 12.10 1.29
C CYS A 73 0.53 13.19 1.41
N ASN A 74 0.43 14.26 0.64
CA ASN A 74 1.39 15.38 0.72
C ASN A 74 1.43 15.98 2.12
N ARG A 75 0.28 16.14 2.76
CA ARG A 75 0.17 16.69 4.10
C ARG A 75 0.71 15.72 5.16
N VAL A 76 0.42 14.43 5.02
CA VAL A 76 0.96 13.41 5.94
C VAL A 76 2.48 13.25 5.78
N VAL A 77 3.00 13.32 4.56
CA VAL A 77 4.46 13.34 4.30
C VAL A 77 5.13 14.52 4.99
N ASP A 78 4.50 15.71 4.99
CA ASP A 78 5.06 16.88 5.69
C ASP A 78 5.07 16.67 7.21
N ILE A 79 4.08 16.01 7.78
CA ILE A 79 4.09 15.59 9.19
C ILE A 79 5.22 14.58 9.45
N CYS A 80 5.36 13.56 8.61
CA CYS A 80 6.44 12.58 8.73
C CYS A 80 7.81 13.25 8.67
N ARG A 81 7.99 14.22 7.77
CA ARG A 81 9.25 14.97 7.63
C ARG A 81 9.59 15.76 8.90
N LYS A 82 8.62 16.43 9.54
CA LYS A 82 8.81 17.09 10.84
C LYS A 82 9.23 16.12 11.95
N LEU A 83 8.72 14.87 11.90
CA LEU A 83 9.03 13.83 12.87
C LEU A 83 10.25 12.98 12.48
N GLU A 84 10.95 13.33 11.40
CA GLU A 84 12.10 12.59 10.85
C GLU A 84 11.77 11.13 10.51
N LEU A 85 10.51 10.87 10.11
CA LEU A 85 10.04 9.58 9.65
C LEU A 85 10.12 9.46 8.13
N LYS A 86 10.38 8.27 7.64
CA LYS A 86 10.39 7.89 6.22
C LYS A 86 9.11 7.10 5.89
N PRO A 87 8.10 7.77 5.32
CA PRO A 87 6.81 7.14 5.08
C PRO A 87 6.79 6.25 3.85
N MET A 88 5.98 5.19 3.89
CA MET A 88 5.56 4.41 2.74
C MET A 88 4.06 4.09 2.85
N ILE A 89 3.41 3.87 1.71
CA ILE A 89 1.99 3.51 1.62
C ILE A 89 1.79 2.38 0.63
N TRP A 90 0.65 1.70 0.71
CA TRP A 90 0.18 0.85 -0.37
C TRP A 90 -0.11 1.70 -1.61
N SER A 91 0.28 1.23 -2.78
CA SER A 91 0.27 2.04 -4.00
C SER A 91 -1.05 2.08 -4.76
N ASP A 92 -1.98 1.17 -4.42
CA ASP A 92 -3.22 0.95 -5.16
C ASP A 92 -4.06 2.23 -5.33
N MET A 93 -4.13 3.08 -4.32
CA MET A 93 -4.91 4.33 -4.40
C MET A 93 -4.34 5.33 -5.41
N TYR A 94 -3.02 5.35 -5.65
CA TYR A 94 -2.45 6.18 -6.73
C TYR A 94 -2.76 5.63 -8.13
N ILE A 95 -3.07 4.35 -8.24
CA ILE A 95 -3.46 3.71 -9.49
C ILE A 95 -4.96 3.78 -9.71
N THR A 96 -5.76 3.28 -8.77
CA THR A 96 -7.22 3.20 -8.92
C THR A 96 -7.89 4.57 -8.98
N ALA A 97 -7.39 5.56 -8.24
CA ALA A 97 -7.95 6.92 -8.29
C ALA A 97 -7.55 7.71 -9.55
N ASN A 98 -6.52 7.31 -10.27
CA ASN A 98 -6.11 7.93 -11.53
C ASN A 98 -6.63 7.19 -12.77
N SER A 99 -7.03 5.92 -12.65
CA SER A 99 -7.52 5.09 -13.74
C SER A 99 -9.04 4.86 -13.65
N THR A 100 -9.59 4.20 -14.64
CA THR A 100 -11.00 3.75 -14.66
C THR A 100 -11.13 2.24 -14.43
N GLY A 101 -10.01 1.53 -14.34
CA GLY A 101 -9.94 0.09 -14.11
C GLY A 101 -9.60 -0.26 -12.67
N GLY A 102 -9.64 -1.56 -12.36
CA GLY A 102 -9.12 -2.11 -11.11
C GLY A 102 -7.59 -1.98 -11.03
N TYR A 103 -7.05 -2.26 -9.85
CA TYR A 103 -5.62 -2.11 -9.58
C TYR A 103 -4.73 -2.84 -10.59
N TYR A 104 -5.11 -4.05 -10.99
CA TYR A 104 -4.34 -4.86 -11.94
C TYR A 104 -4.86 -4.77 -13.39
N ASP A 105 -6.04 -4.18 -13.61
CA ASP A 105 -6.76 -4.18 -14.90
C ASP A 105 -6.34 -3.05 -15.82
N LEU A 106 -5.05 -2.70 -15.81
CA LEU A 106 -4.52 -1.63 -16.63
C LEU A 106 -3.99 -2.18 -17.97
N PRO A 107 -4.18 -1.45 -19.07
CA PRO A 107 -3.56 -1.79 -20.35
C PRO A 107 -2.04 -1.87 -20.25
N GLU A 108 -1.44 -2.72 -21.09
CA GLU A 108 0.00 -2.62 -21.33
C GLU A 108 0.33 -1.24 -21.91
N ASN A 109 1.49 -0.72 -21.54
CA ASN A 109 1.93 0.62 -21.95
C ASN A 109 1.04 1.77 -21.44
N THR A 110 0.41 1.61 -20.26
CA THR A 110 -0.32 2.69 -19.59
C THR A 110 0.59 3.91 -19.43
N ASP A 111 0.15 5.06 -19.95
CA ASP A 111 0.85 6.34 -19.79
C ASP A 111 0.36 7.06 -18.53
N CYS A 112 1.24 7.18 -17.53
CA CYS A 112 0.98 7.87 -16.26
C CYS A 112 1.44 9.34 -16.28
N SER A 113 1.78 9.91 -17.43
CA SER A 113 2.31 11.29 -17.51
C SER A 113 1.36 12.36 -16.97
N LYS A 114 0.04 12.11 -17.07
CA LYS A 114 -1.03 13.01 -16.61
C LYS A 114 -1.62 12.62 -15.25
N TRP A 115 -1.08 11.61 -14.60
CA TRP A 115 -1.56 11.14 -13.31
C TRP A 115 -1.03 12.03 -12.18
N GLU A 116 -1.82 12.13 -11.12
CA GLU A 116 -1.35 12.70 -9.87
C GLU A 116 -0.28 11.79 -9.27
N LYS A 117 0.86 12.37 -8.90
CA LYS A 117 2.02 11.61 -8.41
C LYS A 117 2.30 11.92 -6.94
N PRO A 118 2.88 10.96 -6.19
CA PRO A 118 3.32 11.19 -4.81
C PRO A 118 4.52 12.14 -4.75
N LYS A 119 4.76 12.71 -3.56
CA LYS A 119 6.04 13.35 -3.26
C LYS A 119 7.19 12.32 -3.31
N LYS A 120 8.39 12.77 -3.68
CA LYS A 120 9.58 11.90 -3.82
C LYS A 120 9.97 11.15 -2.54
N ASP A 121 9.65 11.71 -1.38
CA ASP A 121 9.96 11.09 -0.08
C ASP A 121 8.97 9.99 0.30
N LEU A 122 7.90 9.78 -0.45
CA LEU A 122 6.91 8.76 -0.18
C LEU A 122 7.25 7.47 -0.93
N GLY A 123 7.48 6.38 -0.19
CA GLY A 123 7.63 5.06 -0.76
C GLY A 123 6.28 4.50 -1.23
N LEU A 124 6.24 3.97 -2.45
CA LEU A 124 5.09 3.25 -2.97
C LEU A 124 5.32 1.74 -2.84
N VAL A 125 4.46 1.08 -2.08
CA VAL A 125 4.50 -0.37 -1.89
C VAL A 125 3.55 -1.02 -2.88
N TYR A 126 4.10 -1.58 -3.94
CA TYR A 126 3.38 -2.45 -4.87
C TYR A 126 3.12 -3.79 -4.20
N TRP A 127 1.86 -4.16 -4.01
CA TRP A 127 1.47 -5.42 -3.42
C TRP A 127 0.81 -6.33 -4.44
N ASP A 128 1.27 -7.58 -4.49
CA ASP A 128 0.66 -8.61 -5.33
C ASP A 128 0.96 -10.00 -4.76
N TYR A 129 -0.09 -10.74 -4.52
CA TYR A 129 -0.06 -12.12 -4.00
C TYR A 129 -0.81 -13.09 -4.91
N TYR A 130 -1.32 -12.60 -6.04
CA TYR A 130 -2.35 -13.28 -6.82
C TYR A 130 -1.84 -13.84 -8.13
N HIS A 131 -0.88 -13.17 -8.76
CA HIS A 131 -0.36 -13.52 -10.07
C HIS A 131 0.88 -14.41 -9.95
N ASP A 132 1.02 -15.34 -10.88
CA ASP A 132 2.14 -16.29 -10.97
C ASP A 132 2.92 -16.17 -12.29
N ASP A 133 2.62 -15.13 -13.08
CA ASP A 133 3.28 -14.80 -14.34
C ASP A 133 4.11 -13.52 -14.23
N THR A 134 5.29 -13.52 -14.84
CA THR A 134 6.21 -12.38 -14.80
C THR A 134 5.72 -11.16 -15.59
N ARG A 135 4.88 -11.35 -16.60
CA ARG A 135 4.36 -10.26 -17.44
C ARG A 135 3.49 -9.30 -16.66
N THR A 136 2.64 -9.81 -15.76
CA THR A 136 1.84 -8.97 -14.88
C THR A 136 2.72 -8.14 -13.96
N TYR A 137 3.74 -8.74 -13.34
CA TYR A 137 4.69 -8.00 -12.49
C TYR A 137 5.49 -6.96 -13.28
N GLU A 138 5.96 -7.28 -14.49
CA GLU A 138 6.66 -6.34 -15.36
C GLU A 138 5.78 -5.13 -15.69
N LYS A 139 4.56 -5.37 -16.14
CA LYS A 139 3.57 -4.31 -16.43
C LYS A 139 3.36 -3.40 -15.22
N MET A 140 3.14 -3.98 -14.05
CA MET A 140 2.87 -3.20 -12.84
C MET A 140 4.10 -2.43 -12.35
N LEU A 141 5.29 -3.00 -12.45
CA LEU A 141 6.52 -2.29 -12.10
C LEU A 141 6.83 -1.15 -13.08
N ASP A 142 6.53 -1.30 -14.38
CA ASP A 142 6.63 -0.21 -15.37
C ASP A 142 5.70 0.97 -15.03
N ILE A 143 4.50 0.68 -14.53
CA ILE A 143 3.55 1.70 -14.07
C ILE A 143 4.09 2.39 -12.80
N HIS A 144 4.57 1.62 -11.81
CA HIS A 144 5.11 2.17 -10.58
C HIS A 144 6.36 3.03 -10.81
N ALA A 145 7.24 2.62 -11.73
CA ALA A 145 8.43 3.40 -12.10
C ALA A 145 8.08 4.77 -12.72
N GLN A 146 6.91 4.90 -13.36
CA GLN A 146 6.42 6.20 -13.83
C GLN A 146 5.88 7.09 -12.69
N LEU A 147 5.49 6.50 -11.56
CA LEU A 147 4.90 7.21 -10.42
C LEU A 147 5.94 7.61 -9.37
N SER A 148 6.94 6.77 -9.11
CA SER A 148 7.93 6.99 -8.05
C SER A 148 9.26 6.30 -8.34
N ASP A 149 10.35 6.95 -7.94
CA ASP A 149 11.69 6.34 -7.90
C ASP A 149 11.89 5.44 -6.66
N ASN A 150 10.97 5.49 -5.69
CA ASN A 150 11.01 4.73 -4.44
C ASN A 150 9.89 3.69 -4.41
N VAL A 151 10.09 2.62 -5.18
CA VAL A 151 9.16 1.48 -5.27
C VAL A 151 9.66 0.35 -4.39
N ILE A 152 8.76 -0.18 -3.57
CA ILE A 152 8.96 -1.33 -2.68
C ILE A 152 7.99 -2.41 -3.15
N PHE A 153 8.38 -3.67 -3.15
CA PHE A 153 7.47 -4.76 -3.48
C PHE A 153 7.00 -5.49 -2.23
N ALA A 154 5.72 -5.86 -2.18
CA ALA A 154 5.15 -6.71 -1.14
C ALA A 154 4.51 -7.96 -1.75
N GLY A 155 5.13 -9.10 -1.52
CA GLY A 155 4.57 -10.43 -1.77
C GLY A 155 3.96 -11.02 -0.50
N GLY A 156 3.56 -12.29 -0.53
CA GLY A 156 2.91 -12.87 0.62
C GLY A 156 3.09 -14.38 0.80
N SER A 157 3.07 -14.81 2.06
CA SER A 157 2.93 -16.20 2.46
C SER A 157 1.45 -16.52 2.67
N TRP A 158 0.85 -17.29 1.78
CA TRP A 158 -0.58 -17.56 1.75
C TRP A 158 -1.05 -18.46 2.91
N ILE A 159 -1.43 -17.82 4.02
CA ILE A 159 -2.06 -18.47 5.17
C ILE A 159 -3.50 -17.98 5.41
N TRP A 160 -4.02 -17.14 4.54
CA TRP A 160 -5.39 -16.63 4.56
C TRP A 160 -6.28 -17.37 3.54
N ASN A 161 -7.59 -17.15 3.63
CA ASN A 161 -8.60 -17.77 2.77
C ASN A 161 -8.75 -19.30 2.92
N GLY A 162 -8.62 -19.84 4.14
CA GLY A 162 -8.86 -21.25 4.38
C GLY A 162 -8.35 -21.76 5.71
N ILE A 163 -8.56 -23.05 5.94
CA ILE A 163 -8.13 -23.74 7.14
C ILE A 163 -6.68 -24.27 7.07
N SER A 164 -6.04 -24.10 5.91
CA SER A 164 -4.66 -24.55 5.67
C SER A 164 -3.92 -23.58 4.76
N PRO A 165 -2.58 -23.51 4.86
CA PRO A 165 -1.78 -22.65 4.01
C PRO A 165 -1.80 -23.11 2.55
N ASN A 166 -1.75 -22.16 1.61
CA ASN A 166 -1.60 -22.46 0.19
C ASN A 166 -0.13 -22.25 -0.25
N TYR A 167 0.72 -23.23 0.06
CA TYR A 167 2.13 -23.16 -0.29
C TYR A 167 2.41 -23.20 -1.79
N SER A 168 1.58 -23.89 -2.57
CA SER A 168 1.71 -23.90 -4.03
C SER A 168 1.56 -22.51 -4.62
N LYS A 169 0.55 -21.75 -4.16
CA LYS A 169 0.36 -20.36 -4.57
C LYS A 169 1.46 -19.45 -4.04
N THR A 170 1.86 -19.60 -2.78
CA THR A 170 3.01 -18.90 -2.21
C THR A 170 4.24 -19.06 -3.09
N TYR A 171 4.56 -20.30 -3.47
CA TYR A 171 5.73 -20.58 -4.32
C TYR A 171 5.62 -19.94 -5.70
N ALA A 172 4.52 -20.16 -6.39
CA ALA A 172 4.32 -19.69 -7.76
C ALA A 172 4.39 -18.14 -7.85
N CYS A 173 3.61 -17.45 -7.00
CA CYS A 173 3.59 -15.99 -6.95
C CYS A 173 4.95 -15.42 -6.52
N THR A 174 5.57 -15.94 -5.46
CA THR A 174 6.86 -15.43 -4.96
C THR A 174 7.97 -15.60 -5.99
N LYS A 175 8.01 -16.75 -6.68
CA LYS A 175 9.02 -17.00 -7.72
C LYS A 175 8.90 -16.02 -8.88
N ALA A 176 7.71 -15.81 -9.40
CA ALA A 176 7.46 -14.86 -10.50
C ALA A 176 7.77 -13.42 -10.07
N ALA A 177 7.29 -13.02 -8.90
CA ALA A 177 7.49 -11.68 -8.36
C ALA A 177 8.96 -11.35 -8.12
N LEU A 178 9.67 -12.15 -7.33
CA LEU A 178 11.05 -11.82 -6.94
C LEU A 178 12.04 -11.91 -8.11
N SER A 179 11.81 -12.82 -9.09
CA SER A 179 12.60 -12.83 -10.32
C SER A 179 12.43 -11.53 -11.11
N THR A 180 11.21 -10.99 -11.14
CA THR A 180 10.92 -9.71 -11.81
C THR A 180 11.47 -8.53 -10.99
N CYS A 181 11.33 -8.53 -9.68
CA CYS A 181 11.91 -7.51 -8.80
C CYS A 181 13.43 -7.37 -9.01
N LYS A 182 14.16 -8.49 -9.14
CA LYS A 182 15.59 -8.48 -9.45
C LYS A 182 15.89 -7.84 -10.82
N LYS A 183 15.12 -8.22 -11.85
CA LYS A 183 15.25 -7.63 -13.19
C LYS A 183 15.04 -6.11 -13.16
N TYR A 184 14.11 -5.62 -12.38
CA TYR A 184 13.78 -4.20 -12.22
C TYR A 184 14.61 -3.49 -11.14
N ASN A 185 15.56 -4.20 -10.50
CA ASN A 185 16.43 -3.64 -9.48
C ASN A 185 15.66 -3.04 -8.28
N ILE A 186 14.52 -3.66 -7.92
CA ILE A 186 13.79 -3.30 -6.71
C ILE A 186 14.66 -3.61 -5.50
N LYS A 187 14.87 -2.63 -4.63
CA LYS A 187 15.84 -2.72 -3.53
C LYS A 187 15.26 -3.26 -2.23
N GLU A 188 13.95 -3.17 -2.10
CA GLU A 188 13.26 -3.54 -0.88
C GLU A 188 12.06 -4.39 -1.20
N VAL A 189 11.96 -5.51 -0.50
CA VAL A 189 10.83 -6.43 -0.62
C VAL A 189 10.28 -6.77 0.76
N LEU A 190 8.97 -6.93 0.85
CA LEU A 190 8.24 -7.29 2.05
C LEU A 190 7.52 -8.62 1.82
N CYS A 191 7.50 -9.49 2.81
CA CYS A 191 6.65 -10.67 2.81
C CYS A 191 5.53 -10.47 3.81
N THR A 192 4.30 -10.45 3.33
CA THR A 192 3.10 -10.28 4.16
C THR A 192 2.44 -11.62 4.48
N ALA A 193 1.64 -11.64 5.52
CA ALA A 193 0.77 -12.77 5.85
C ALA A 193 -0.52 -12.21 6.46
N TRP A 194 -1.60 -12.32 5.70
CA TRP A 194 -2.87 -11.74 6.08
C TRP A 194 -3.74 -12.74 6.87
N MET A 195 -4.63 -12.21 7.71
CA MET A 195 -5.54 -13.01 8.52
C MET A 195 -6.92 -12.32 8.56
N ASP A 196 -7.42 -11.94 7.37
CA ASP A 196 -8.52 -11.00 7.22
C ASP A 196 -9.87 -11.55 7.71
N ASN A 197 -10.26 -12.71 7.20
CA ASN A 197 -11.62 -13.22 7.37
C ASN A 197 -11.68 -14.47 8.28
N GLY A 198 -10.98 -14.43 9.39
CA GLY A 198 -10.81 -15.56 10.27
C GLY A 198 -9.43 -16.18 10.12
N ALA A 199 -8.82 -16.44 11.25
CA ALA A 199 -7.46 -16.98 11.33
C ALA A 199 -7.52 -18.49 11.62
N GLU A 200 -8.16 -19.25 10.74
CA GLU A 200 -8.29 -20.69 10.89
C GLU A 200 -6.97 -21.43 10.67
N THR A 201 -6.12 -20.90 9.78
CA THR A 201 -4.76 -21.41 9.58
C THR A 201 -3.88 -20.97 10.74
N PRO A 202 -3.13 -21.87 11.41
CA PRO A 202 -2.17 -21.50 12.43
C PRO A 202 -1.13 -20.49 11.91
N VAL A 203 -0.83 -19.47 12.71
CA VAL A 203 0.14 -18.42 12.34
C VAL A 203 1.50 -18.98 11.97
N ASP A 204 1.99 -20.02 12.66
CA ASP A 204 3.27 -20.64 12.37
C ASP A 204 3.37 -21.27 10.97
N ALA A 205 2.24 -21.51 10.32
CA ALA A 205 2.18 -21.99 8.94
C ALA A 205 2.73 -20.97 7.92
N LEU A 206 2.97 -19.71 8.33
CA LEU A 206 3.64 -18.71 7.50
C LEU A 206 5.14 -18.98 7.34
N LEU A 207 5.78 -19.68 8.28
CA LEU A 207 7.24 -19.85 8.33
C LEU A 207 7.86 -20.46 7.06
N PRO A 208 7.31 -21.54 6.44
CA PRO A 208 7.85 -22.04 5.19
C PRO A 208 7.81 -21.00 4.05
N GLY A 209 6.77 -20.18 4.00
CA GLY A 209 6.67 -19.09 3.02
C GLY A 209 7.72 -18.00 3.25
N LEU A 210 7.99 -17.61 4.51
CA LEU A 210 9.04 -16.66 4.84
C LEU A 210 10.42 -17.16 4.45
N VAL A 211 10.73 -18.44 4.73
CA VAL A 211 12.01 -19.06 4.35
C VAL A 211 12.16 -19.08 2.83
N LEU A 212 11.10 -19.46 2.10
CA LEU A 212 11.09 -19.45 0.64
C LEU A 212 11.32 -18.03 0.09
N PHE A 213 10.64 -17.04 0.65
CA PHE A 213 10.75 -15.65 0.22
C PHE A 213 12.18 -15.13 0.43
N ALA A 214 12.75 -15.35 1.60
CA ALA A 214 14.12 -14.98 1.91
C ALA A 214 15.14 -15.68 1.00
N HIS A 215 14.96 -17.00 0.75
CA HIS A 215 15.82 -17.76 -0.15
C HIS A 215 15.79 -17.20 -1.58
N LEU A 216 14.61 -16.94 -2.12
CA LEU A 216 14.45 -16.41 -3.48
C LEU A 216 14.87 -14.95 -3.61
N ASP A 217 14.85 -14.16 -2.54
CA ASP A 217 15.37 -12.80 -2.53
C ASP A 217 16.92 -12.80 -2.52
N PHE A 218 17.51 -13.65 -1.71
CA PHE A 218 18.97 -13.70 -1.53
C PHE A 218 19.70 -14.31 -2.73
N HIS A 219 19.15 -15.30 -3.42
CA HIS A 219 19.73 -16.04 -4.55
C HIS A 219 19.09 -15.66 -5.88
#